data_25f05aa94cd8ecb8634850eeef612c5d
#
_entry.id   25f05aa94cd8ecb8634850eeef612c5d
#
_cell.length_a   1.000
_cell.length_b   1.000
_cell.length_c   1.000
_cell.angle_alpha   90.00
_cell.angle_beta   90.00
_cell.angle_gamma   90.00
#
_symmetry.space_group_name_H-M   'P 1'
#
loop_
_entity.id
_entity.type
_entity.pdbx_description
1 polymer ?
#
loop_
_entity_poly.entity_id
_entity_poly.type
_entity_poly.pdbx_seq_one_letter_code
_entity_poly.pdbx_strand_id
1 'polypeptide(L)'
;MSACISPSEPLLQAPPALDETPLALRLVELTQAGLPLLEDPWAWLGEQLGLSVESTLDLLKRLQAEGAIRRIAAVPNHYRLDYRYNGMTVWDVRDTDMPRLGALIGAQPFVSHCYRRPRRADWRYNLFAMVHGRSSEEINGYREQLRYLLGDACGADEMLVSSRILKKTGLRLTPVSPTQTL
;
A
#
# COMPACT_ATOMS: atom_id res chain seq x y z
N MET A 1 28.01 24.41 -8.45
CA MET A 1 27.81 23.34 -9.44
C MET A 1 26.59 22.56 -8.99
N SER A 2 25.46 22.86 -9.61
CA SER A 2 24.14 22.28 -9.24
C SER A 2 23.98 20.94 -9.95
N ALA A 3 24.01 19.84 -9.22
CA ALA A 3 23.70 18.54 -9.78
C ALA A 3 22.18 18.45 -9.94
N CYS A 4 21.69 18.62 -11.16
CA CYS A 4 20.35 18.27 -11.56
C CYS A 4 20.16 16.76 -11.34
N ILE A 5 19.34 16.38 -10.36
CA ILE A 5 18.85 15.01 -10.23
C ILE A 5 17.90 14.78 -11.39
N SER A 6 18.30 13.90 -12.30
CA SER A 6 17.49 13.47 -13.46
C SER A 6 16.14 12.90 -12.99
N PRO A 7 15.03 13.17 -13.68
CA PRO A 7 13.71 12.68 -13.28
C PRO A 7 13.47 11.18 -13.54
N SER A 8 14.51 10.41 -13.82
CA SER A 8 14.42 9.03 -14.34
C SER A 8 14.82 7.91 -13.37
N GLU A 9 15.06 8.20 -12.08
CA GLU A 9 15.16 7.09 -11.12
C GLU A 9 13.76 6.60 -10.74
N PRO A 10 13.40 5.35 -11.06
CA PRO A 10 12.16 4.77 -10.56
C PRO A 10 12.26 4.71 -9.04
N LEU A 11 11.34 5.37 -8.36
CA LEU A 11 11.23 5.46 -6.89
C LEU A 11 10.99 4.11 -6.20
N LEU A 12 10.77 3.06 -6.99
CA LEU A 12 10.65 1.66 -6.60
C LEU A 12 11.25 0.84 -7.74
N GLN A 13 12.21 -0.02 -7.45
CA GLN A 13 12.56 -1.09 -8.39
C GLN A 13 11.28 -1.86 -8.68
N ALA A 14 10.90 -1.92 -9.95
CA ALA A 14 9.79 -2.76 -10.35
C ALA A 14 10.07 -4.19 -9.87
N PRO A 15 9.13 -4.85 -9.19
CA PRO A 15 9.29 -6.25 -8.88
C PRO A 15 9.52 -7.02 -10.20
N PRO A 16 10.22 -8.16 -10.15
CA PRO A 16 10.39 -8.99 -11.33
C PRO A 16 9.02 -9.26 -11.97
N ALA A 17 8.97 -9.27 -13.29
CA ALA A 17 7.74 -9.55 -14.02
C ALA A 17 7.12 -10.85 -13.47
N LEU A 18 5.82 -10.81 -13.22
CA LEU A 18 5.04 -12.00 -12.89
C LEU A 18 5.36 -13.08 -13.94
N ASP A 19 5.57 -14.31 -13.49
CA ASP A 19 5.37 -15.45 -14.36
C ASP A 19 3.92 -15.38 -14.86
N GLU A 20 3.73 -14.82 -16.05
CA GLU A 20 2.42 -14.53 -16.64
C GLU A 20 1.78 -15.83 -17.16
N THR A 21 1.95 -16.94 -16.43
CA THR A 21 1.20 -18.16 -16.78
C THR A 21 -0.31 -17.87 -16.67
N PRO A 22 -1.12 -18.39 -17.58
CA PRO A 22 -2.57 -18.23 -17.50
C PRO A 22 -3.16 -18.61 -16.15
N LEU A 23 -2.55 -19.61 -15.46
CA LEU A 23 -2.95 -20.04 -14.12
C LEU A 23 -2.65 -19.00 -13.03
N ALA A 24 -1.48 -18.33 -13.09
CA ALA A 24 -1.12 -17.28 -12.12
C ALA A 24 -2.08 -16.09 -12.24
N LEU A 25 -2.34 -15.62 -13.45
CA LEU A 25 -3.29 -14.54 -13.71
C LEU A 25 -4.70 -14.93 -13.24
N ARG A 26 -5.14 -16.15 -13.57
CA ARG A 26 -6.46 -16.64 -13.16
C ARG A 26 -6.60 -16.74 -11.64
N LEU A 27 -5.56 -17.17 -10.94
CA LEU A 27 -5.53 -17.20 -9.47
C LEU A 27 -5.70 -15.78 -8.91
N VAL A 28 -4.97 -14.79 -9.43
CA VAL A 28 -5.09 -13.40 -9.01
C VAL A 28 -6.50 -12.86 -9.27
N GLU A 29 -7.07 -13.10 -10.44
CA GLU A 29 -8.44 -12.69 -10.76
C GLU A 29 -9.46 -13.27 -9.76
N LEU A 30 -9.38 -14.56 -9.45
CA LEU A 30 -10.27 -15.23 -8.52
C LEU A 30 -10.13 -14.71 -7.08
N THR A 31 -8.92 -14.30 -6.68
CA THR A 31 -8.62 -13.92 -5.30
C THR A 31 -8.53 -12.42 -5.06
N GLN A 32 -8.56 -11.57 -6.08
CA GLN A 32 -8.45 -10.11 -5.95
C GLN A 32 -9.60 -9.46 -5.14
N ALA A 33 -10.71 -10.14 -4.96
CA ALA A 33 -11.82 -9.71 -4.10
C ALA A 33 -11.72 -10.29 -2.67
N GLY A 34 -10.72 -11.12 -2.41
CA GLY A 34 -10.56 -11.95 -1.22
C GLY A 34 -11.00 -13.38 -1.47
N LEU A 35 -10.59 -14.28 -0.59
CA LEU A 35 -11.07 -15.67 -0.59
C LEU A 35 -12.54 -15.70 -0.13
N PRO A 36 -13.36 -16.62 -0.65
CA PRO A 36 -14.72 -16.82 -0.16
C PRO A 36 -14.72 -17.31 1.29
N LEU A 37 -15.73 -16.93 2.05
CA LEU A 37 -15.91 -17.36 3.43
C LEU A 37 -16.56 -18.77 3.43
N LEU A 38 -15.77 -19.76 3.08
CA LEU A 38 -16.12 -21.18 3.05
C LEU A 38 -15.30 -21.93 4.09
N GLU A 39 -15.72 -23.13 4.46
CA GLU A 39 -15.00 -24.04 5.36
C GLU A 39 -13.64 -24.42 4.76
N ASP A 40 -13.60 -24.73 3.46
CA ASP A 40 -12.37 -24.99 2.70
C ASP A 40 -12.27 -24.09 1.46
N PRO A 41 -11.75 -22.88 1.61
CA PRO A 41 -11.56 -21.96 0.50
C PRO A 41 -10.47 -22.42 -0.50
N TRP A 42 -9.56 -23.28 -0.06
CA TRP A 42 -8.48 -23.79 -0.90
C TRP A 42 -8.97 -24.87 -1.87
N ALA A 43 -9.87 -25.76 -1.41
CA ALA A 43 -10.54 -26.72 -2.26
C ALA A 43 -11.37 -26.00 -3.33
N TRP A 44 -12.14 -24.99 -2.94
CA TRP A 44 -12.87 -24.15 -3.89
C TRP A 44 -11.96 -23.51 -4.93
N LEU A 45 -10.84 -22.92 -4.50
CA LEU A 45 -9.89 -22.26 -5.42
C LEU A 45 -9.27 -23.27 -6.38
N GLY A 46 -8.87 -24.44 -5.88
CA GLY A 46 -8.35 -25.53 -6.70
C GLY A 46 -9.34 -25.97 -7.79
N GLU A 47 -10.60 -26.15 -7.42
CA GLU A 47 -11.68 -26.50 -8.37
C GLU A 47 -11.80 -25.45 -9.48
N GLN A 48 -11.78 -24.14 -9.12
CA GLN A 48 -11.87 -23.04 -10.10
C GLN A 48 -10.65 -22.97 -11.04
N LEU A 49 -9.50 -23.48 -10.60
CA LEU A 49 -8.26 -23.53 -11.37
C LEU A 49 -8.03 -24.86 -12.10
N GLY A 50 -8.85 -25.88 -11.84
CA GLY A 50 -8.65 -27.25 -12.32
C GLY A 50 -7.42 -27.93 -11.68
N LEU A 51 -7.07 -27.58 -10.44
CA LEU A 51 -5.93 -28.06 -9.68
C LEU A 51 -6.35 -28.81 -8.42
N SER A 52 -5.48 -29.69 -7.91
CA SER A 52 -5.62 -30.20 -6.55
C SER A 52 -5.36 -29.08 -5.52
N VAL A 53 -5.81 -29.27 -4.28
CA VAL A 53 -5.52 -28.36 -3.16
C VAL A 53 -4.02 -28.17 -3.00
N GLU A 54 -3.24 -29.25 -3.03
CA GLU A 54 -1.79 -29.23 -2.90
C GLU A 54 -1.12 -28.39 -4.00
N SER A 55 -1.49 -28.65 -5.27
CA SER A 55 -0.96 -27.89 -6.42
C SER A 55 -1.34 -26.40 -6.34
N THR A 56 -2.53 -26.09 -5.83
CA THR A 56 -2.99 -24.71 -5.63
C THR A 56 -2.15 -23.99 -4.56
N LEU A 57 -1.87 -24.66 -3.44
CA LEU A 57 -1.03 -24.11 -2.37
C LEU A 57 0.43 -23.94 -2.83
N ASP A 58 0.95 -24.84 -3.65
CA ASP A 58 2.30 -24.73 -4.20
C ASP A 58 2.40 -23.59 -5.21
N LEU A 59 1.38 -23.37 -6.01
CA LEU A 59 1.29 -22.18 -6.89
C LEU A 59 1.30 -20.89 -6.07
N LEU A 60 0.53 -20.82 -4.97
CA LEU A 60 0.51 -19.67 -4.07
C LEU A 60 1.88 -19.40 -3.42
N LYS A 61 2.54 -20.45 -2.91
CA LYS A 61 3.89 -20.34 -2.31
C LYS A 61 4.91 -19.84 -3.34
N ARG A 62 4.87 -20.37 -4.56
CA ARG A 62 5.74 -19.93 -5.66
C ARG A 62 5.53 -18.44 -5.96
N LEU A 63 4.29 -18.00 -6.17
CA LEU A 63 3.98 -16.60 -6.45
C LEU A 63 4.37 -15.67 -5.28
N GLN A 64 4.34 -16.18 -4.04
CA GLN A 64 4.82 -15.43 -2.90
C GLN A 64 6.35 -15.35 -2.88
N ALA A 65 7.06 -16.43 -3.17
CA ALA A 65 8.52 -16.45 -3.26
C ALA A 65 9.05 -15.54 -4.38
N GLU A 66 8.34 -15.47 -5.51
CA GLU A 66 8.64 -14.58 -6.64
C GLU A 66 8.26 -13.12 -6.39
N GLY A 67 7.60 -12.81 -5.28
CA GLY A 67 7.16 -11.46 -4.91
C GLY A 67 5.90 -10.97 -5.62
N ALA A 68 5.27 -11.80 -6.45
CA ALA A 68 3.99 -11.52 -7.10
C ALA A 68 2.86 -11.39 -6.08
N ILE A 69 2.84 -12.27 -5.08
CA ILE A 69 2.01 -12.16 -3.89
C ILE A 69 2.90 -11.71 -2.74
N ARG A 70 2.76 -10.46 -2.29
CA ARG A 70 3.57 -9.93 -1.19
C ARG A 70 3.29 -10.65 0.13
N ARG A 71 2.01 -10.92 0.43
CA ARG A 71 1.54 -11.62 1.63
C ARG A 71 0.09 -12.05 1.49
N ILE A 72 -0.29 -13.06 2.22
CA ILE A 72 -1.69 -13.44 2.46
C ILE A 72 -2.01 -13.00 3.89
N ALA A 73 -3.04 -12.16 4.06
CA ALA A 73 -3.38 -11.62 5.37
C ALA A 73 -4.89 -11.29 5.45
N ALA A 74 -5.43 -11.36 6.65
CA ALA A 74 -6.74 -10.79 6.91
C ALA A 74 -6.69 -9.27 6.85
N VAL A 75 -7.69 -8.66 6.21
CA VAL A 75 -7.84 -7.20 6.14
C VAL A 75 -9.08 -6.81 6.94
N PRO A 76 -8.97 -6.61 8.27
CA PRO A 76 -10.10 -6.28 9.10
C PRO A 76 -10.67 -4.90 8.74
N ASN A 77 -11.99 -4.77 8.92
CA ASN A 77 -12.62 -3.45 8.86
C ASN A 77 -12.27 -2.67 10.14
N HIS A 78 -11.26 -1.82 10.08
CA HIS A 78 -10.77 -1.07 11.25
C HIS A 78 -11.81 -0.12 11.84
N TYR A 79 -12.81 0.34 11.07
CA TYR A 79 -13.92 1.12 11.61
C TYR A 79 -14.78 0.30 12.58
N ARG A 80 -14.94 -1.01 12.35
CA ARG A 80 -15.61 -1.94 13.27
C ARG A 80 -14.77 -2.28 14.50
N LEU A 81 -13.47 -2.00 14.45
CA LEU A 81 -12.54 -2.12 15.57
C LEU A 81 -12.34 -0.77 16.30
N ASP A 82 -13.24 0.17 16.04
CA ASP A 82 -13.30 1.52 16.65
C ASP A 82 -12.19 2.49 16.21
N TYR A 83 -11.36 2.14 15.24
CA TYR A 83 -10.38 3.05 14.62
C TYR A 83 -11.08 3.89 13.54
N ARG A 84 -11.83 4.93 13.98
CA ARG A 84 -12.68 5.73 13.10
C ARG A 84 -11.99 6.96 12.53
N TYR A 85 -10.90 7.39 13.16
CA TYR A 85 -10.15 8.57 12.75
C TYR A 85 -8.94 8.16 11.91
N ASN A 86 -8.90 8.67 10.69
CA ASN A 86 -7.81 8.43 9.75
C ASN A 86 -7.23 9.78 9.35
N GLY A 87 -5.97 10.01 9.69
CA GLY A 87 -5.24 11.22 9.36
C GLY A 87 -4.11 10.95 8.35
N MET A 88 -4.15 11.62 7.22
CA MET A 88 -3.00 11.75 6.34
C MET A 88 -2.20 12.97 6.79
N THR A 89 -1.12 12.75 7.51
CA THR A 89 -0.19 13.83 7.87
C THR A 89 0.71 14.13 6.69
N VAL A 90 0.88 15.41 6.37
CA VAL A 90 1.67 15.89 5.25
C VAL A 90 2.71 16.88 5.73
N TRP A 91 3.94 16.76 5.23
CA TRP A 91 5.12 17.42 5.77
C TRP A 91 5.96 18.02 4.67
N ASP A 92 6.42 19.26 4.86
CA ASP A 92 7.42 19.92 4.04
C ASP A 92 8.80 19.69 4.64
N VAL A 93 9.46 18.61 4.26
CA VAL A 93 10.76 18.18 4.80
C VAL A 93 11.87 18.57 3.83
N ARG A 94 13.01 19.05 4.35
CA ARG A 94 14.19 19.33 3.51
C ARG A 94 14.60 18.07 2.73
N ASP A 95 14.86 18.22 1.44
CA ASP A 95 15.15 17.08 0.55
C ASP A 95 16.42 16.33 0.95
N THR A 96 17.42 17.01 1.53
CA THR A 96 18.66 16.40 2.06
C THR A 96 18.42 15.46 3.24
N ASP A 97 17.38 15.73 4.03
CA ASP A 97 17.03 14.94 5.22
C ASP A 97 16.03 13.83 4.91
N MET A 98 15.40 13.86 3.73
CA MET A 98 14.31 12.99 3.34
C MET A 98 14.60 11.48 3.49
N PRO A 99 15.75 10.93 3.04
CA PRO A 99 16.02 9.49 3.17
C PRO A 99 16.04 9.03 4.63
N ARG A 100 16.71 9.78 5.49
CA ARG A 100 16.83 9.48 6.91
C ARG A 100 15.51 9.66 7.65
N LEU A 101 14.84 10.81 7.44
CA LEU A 101 13.61 11.13 8.15
C LEU A 101 12.42 10.32 7.65
N GLY A 102 12.34 10.04 6.35
CA GLY A 102 11.32 9.17 5.78
C GLY A 102 11.38 7.76 6.37
N ALA A 103 12.59 7.20 6.53
CA ALA A 103 12.79 5.92 7.20
C ALA A 103 12.39 5.97 8.69
N LEU A 104 12.78 7.03 9.41
CA LEU A 104 12.45 7.23 10.82
C LEU A 104 10.93 7.31 11.04
N ILE A 105 10.22 8.09 10.21
CA ILE A 105 8.76 8.23 10.28
C ILE A 105 8.06 6.93 9.89
N GLY A 106 8.53 6.27 8.82
CA GLY A 106 7.96 5.00 8.36
C GLY A 106 8.14 3.85 9.36
N ALA A 107 9.12 3.92 10.26
CA ALA A 107 9.35 2.93 11.30
C ALA A 107 8.46 3.10 12.53
N GLN A 108 7.66 4.18 12.64
CA GLN A 108 6.79 4.38 13.78
C GLN A 108 5.64 3.38 13.79
N PRO A 109 5.34 2.70 14.91
CA PRO A 109 4.35 1.62 14.97
C PRO A 109 2.91 2.08 14.69
N PHE A 110 2.61 3.36 14.89
CA PHE A 110 1.31 3.97 14.62
C PHE A 110 1.18 4.53 13.19
N VAL A 111 2.25 4.45 12.36
CA VAL A 111 2.24 4.84 10.96
C VAL A 111 2.00 3.61 10.09
N SER A 112 0.88 3.58 9.37
CA SER A 112 0.52 2.46 8.50
C SER A 112 1.11 2.55 7.09
N HIS A 113 1.29 3.77 6.59
CA HIS A 113 1.86 4.06 5.28
C HIS A 113 2.71 5.31 5.37
N CYS A 114 3.90 5.27 4.77
CA CYS A 114 4.78 6.41 4.65
C CYS A 114 5.40 6.43 3.26
N TYR A 115 5.34 7.58 2.57
CA TYR A 115 5.88 7.72 1.23
C TYR A 115 6.28 9.16 0.90
N ARG A 116 7.25 9.30 0.02
CA ARG A 116 7.67 10.56 -0.57
C ARG A 116 6.92 10.83 -1.86
N ARG A 117 6.60 12.10 -2.10
CA ARG A 117 6.13 12.60 -3.41
C ARG A 117 6.88 13.86 -3.79
N PRO A 118 7.08 14.14 -5.09
CA PRO A 118 7.63 15.40 -5.52
C PRO A 118 6.70 16.56 -5.15
N ARG A 119 7.29 17.70 -4.78
CA ARG A 119 6.54 18.96 -4.57
C ARG A 119 5.93 19.44 -5.88
N ARG A 120 4.85 20.22 -5.78
CA ARG A 120 4.23 20.94 -6.89
C ARG A 120 4.19 22.42 -6.55
N ALA A 121 3.97 23.29 -7.54
CA ALA A 121 3.93 24.74 -7.36
C ALA A 121 2.89 25.20 -6.32
N ASP A 122 1.76 24.52 -6.28
CA ASP A 122 0.62 24.77 -5.39
C ASP A 122 0.59 23.83 -4.17
N TRP A 123 1.55 22.88 -4.05
CA TRP A 123 1.59 21.86 -3.00
C TRP A 123 3.01 21.58 -2.52
N ARG A 124 3.38 22.20 -1.42
CA ARG A 124 4.75 22.18 -0.87
C ARG A 124 5.16 20.89 -0.17
N TYR A 125 4.22 20.06 0.24
CA TYR A 125 4.48 18.87 1.03
C TYR A 125 5.08 17.74 0.20
N ASN A 126 6.10 17.08 0.75
CA ASN A 126 6.86 16.02 0.07
C ASN A 126 6.97 14.70 0.85
N LEU A 127 6.61 14.69 2.15
CA LEU A 127 6.50 13.47 2.96
C LEU A 127 5.07 13.30 3.44
N PHE A 128 4.57 12.07 3.37
CA PHE A 128 3.19 11.69 3.69
C PHE A 128 3.22 10.50 4.63
N ALA A 129 2.50 10.57 5.74
CA ALA A 129 2.37 9.48 6.70
C ALA A 129 0.92 9.33 7.15
N MET A 130 0.38 8.10 7.02
CA MET A 130 -0.98 7.79 7.41
C MET A 130 -1.01 7.26 8.85
N VAL A 131 -1.83 7.87 9.67
CA VAL A 131 -2.09 7.47 11.06
C VAL A 131 -3.56 7.12 11.25
N HIS A 132 -3.85 6.23 12.21
CA HIS A 132 -5.19 5.78 12.54
C HIS A 132 -5.38 5.84 14.05
N GLY A 133 -6.53 6.31 14.49
CA GLY A 133 -6.85 6.43 15.91
C GLY A 133 -8.34 6.22 16.21
N ARG A 134 -8.64 6.12 17.48
CA ARG A 134 -10.01 6.00 18.01
C ARG A 134 -10.64 7.36 18.29
N SER A 135 -9.80 8.39 18.45
CA SER A 135 -10.25 9.76 18.67
C SER A 135 -9.45 10.78 17.87
N SER A 136 -9.95 11.99 17.80
CA SER A 136 -9.28 13.14 17.19
C SER A 136 -8.00 13.50 17.95
N GLU A 137 -8.06 13.41 19.28
CA GLU A 137 -6.94 13.71 20.18
C GLU A 137 -5.79 12.72 19.94
N GLU A 138 -6.11 11.44 19.73
CA GLU A 138 -5.11 10.40 19.49
C GLU A 138 -4.34 10.66 18.18
N ILE A 139 -5.03 10.95 17.07
CA ILE A 139 -4.36 11.23 15.81
C ILE A 139 -3.60 12.57 15.82
N ASN A 140 -4.06 13.56 16.57
CA ASN A 140 -3.33 14.80 16.80
C ASN A 140 -2.06 14.54 17.65
N GLY A 141 -2.14 13.72 18.69
CA GLY A 141 -0.98 13.31 19.46
C GLY A 141 0.08 12.58 18.62
N TYR A 142 -0.33 11.73 17.67
CA TYR A 142 0.59 11.11 16.70
C TYR A 142 1.24 12.14 15.77
N ARG A 143 0.47 13.13 15.28
CA ARG A 143 1.04 14.22 14.49
C ARG A 143 2.09 15.01 15.27
N GLU A 144 1.84 15.33 16.53
CA GLU A 144 2.81 16.03 17.39
C GLU A 144 4.09 15.22 17.60
N GLN A 145 3.96 13.90 17.83
CA GLN A 145 5.12 12.99 17.91
C GLN A 145 5.94 12.99 16.62
N LEU A 146 5.28 12.90 15.46
CA LEU A 146 5.95 12.95 14.16
C LEU A 146 6.61 14.31 13.96
N ARG A 147 5.97 15.42 14.33
CA ARG A 147 6.53 16.77 14.27
C ARG A 147 7.81 16.88 15.11
N TYR A 148 7.78 16.34 16.32
CA TYR A 148 8.95 16.30 17.19
C TYR A 148 10.13 15.54 16.56
N LEU A 149 9.86 14.38 15.96
CA LEU A 149 10.88 13.57 15.27
C LEU A 149 11.48 14.26 14.03
N LEU A 150 10.69 15.04 13.32
CA LEU A 150 11.12 15.80 12.14
C LEU A 150 11.93 17.05 12.53
N GLY A 151 11.65 17.66 13.68
CA GLY A 151 12.36 18.81 14.22
C GLY A 151 12.47 19.97 13.22
N ASP A 152 13.58 20.64 13.20
CA ASP A 152 13.87 21.82 12.35
C ASP A 152 14.01 21.50 10.85
N ALA A 153 14.02 20.21 10.49
CA ALA A 153 14.03 19.80 9.09
C ALA A 153 12.66 19.93 8.42
N CYS A 154 11.60 20.12 9.20
CA CYS A 154 10.24 20.30 8.72
C CYS A 154 9.81 21.79 8.78
N GLY A 155 9.52 22.37 7.61
CA GLY A 155 9.06 23.76 7.49
C GLY A 155 7.58 23.91 7.81
N ALA A 156 6.72 23.16 7.17
CA ALA A 156 5.27 23.21 7.36
C ALA A 156 4.69 21.81 7.42
N ASP A 157 3.53 21.67 8.08
CA ASP A 157 2.80 20.43 8.16
C ASP A 157 1.29 20.67 8.27
N GLU A 158 0.54 19.68 7.80
CA GLU A 158 -0.91 19.62 7.94
C GLU A 158 -1.37 18.18 8.20
N MET A 159 -2.62 18.02 8.60
CA MET A 159 -3.28 16.73 8.67
C MET A 159 -4.63 16.77 7.97
N LEU A 160 -4.77 15.93 6.96
CA LEU A 160 -6.01 15.75 6.21
C LEU A 160 -6.78 14.59 6.84
N VAL A 161 -7.85 14.92 7.56
CA VAL A 161 -8.69 13.91 8.22
C VAL A 161 -9.75 13.40 7.24
N SER A 162 -9.87 12.09 7.13
CA SER A 162 -10.89 11.45 6.28
C SER A 162 -12.28 11.67 6.85
N SER A 163 -13.16 12.32 6.09
CA SER A 163 -14.56 12.55 6.46
C SER A 163 -15.51 11.49 5.88
N ARG A 164 -15.14 10.90 4.74
CA ARG A 164 -15.97 9.92 4.01
C ARG A 164 -15.13 9.01 3.14
N ILE A 165 -15.44 7.72 3.15
CA ILE A 165 -14.88 6.77 2.20
C ILE A 165 -15.72 6.82 0.91
N LEU A 166 -15.06 7.14 -0.20
CA LEU A 166 -15.70 7.11 -1.52
C LEU A 166 -15.47 5.75 -2.21
N LYS A 167 -14.25 5.21 -2.08
CA LYS A 167 -13.87 3.90 -2.61
C LYS A 167 -12.70 3.34 -1.81
N LYS A 168 -12.76 2.05 -1.48
CA LYS A 168 -11.67 1.32 -0.80
C LYS A 168 -11.44 0.00 -1.52
N THR A 169 -10.72 0.03 -2.63
CA THR A 169 -10.33 -1.17 -3.38
C THR A 169 -8.90 -1.01 -3.87
N GLY A 170 -8.14 -2.12 -3.92
CA GLY A 170 -6.86 -2.17 -4.65
C GLY A 170 -7.04 -2.13 -6.16
N LEU A 171 -5.93 -2.10 -6.89
CA LEU A 171 -5.93 -2.33 -8.33
C LEU A 171 -6.58 -3.70 -8.60
N ARG A 172 -7.43 -3.76 -9.62
CA ARG A 172 -8.06 -5.00 -10.08
C ARG A 172 -7.62 -5.28 -11.50
N LEU A 173 -7.24 -6.52 -11.73
CA LEU A 173 -7.05 -7.02 -13.10
C LEU A 173 -8.42 -7.15 -13.74
N THR A 174 -8.55 -6.63 -14.96
CA THR A 174 -9.70 -6.88 -15.81
C THR A 174 -9.38 -8.10 -16.66
N PRO A 175 -10.30 -9.08 -16.81
CA PRO A 175 -10.06 -10.18 -17.72
C PRO A 175 -9.66 -9.64 -19.10
N VAL A 176 -8.55 -10.12 -19.63
CA VAL A 176 -8.18 -9.80 -21.00
C VAL A 176 -9.22 -10.50 -21.88
N SER A 177 -10.11 -9.73 -22.49
CA SER A 177 -11.00 -10.29 -23.52
C SER A 177 -10.13 -10.94 -24.58
N PRO A 178 -10.42 -12.19 -25.01
CA PRO A 178 -9.67 -12.80 -26.10
C PRO A 178 -9.76 -11.84 -27.29
N THR A 179 -8.59 -11.38 -27.73
CA THR A 179 -8.44 -10.46 -28.86
C THR A 179 -9.24 -11.03 -30.03
N GLN A 180 -10.23 -10.30 -30.50
CA GLN A 180 -10.82 -10.55 -31.79
C GLN A 180 -9.67 -10.43 -32.81
N THR A 181 -9.19 -11.56 -33.29
CA THR A 181 -8.29 -11.62 -34.44
C THR A 181 -9.09 -11.11 -35.63
N LEU A 182 -8.71 -9.95 -36.13
CA LEU A 182 -9.19 -9.39 -37.41
C LEU A 182 -8.53 -10.17 -38.54
#